data_3806fb5de604d80413830c4eaef5ce04
#
_entry.id   3806fb5de604d80413830c4eaef5ce04
#
_cell.length_a   1.000
_cell.length_b   1.000
_cell.length_c   1.000
_cell.angle_alpha   90.00
_cell.angle_beta   90.00
_cell.angle_gamma   90.00
#
_symmetry.space_group_name_H-M   'P 1'
#
loop_
_entity.id
_entity.type
_entity.pdbx_description
1 polymer ?
#
loop_
_entity_poly.entity_id
_entity_poly.type
_entity_poly.pdbx_seq_one_letter_code
_entity_poly.pdbx_strand_id
1 'polypeptide(L)'
;MSSHQILTVLCRYHKADAENLEPNRWEDQMDERTQEPKVREYLFEDDGRIPNNPTLPLLVYSQVLDSSEQDSSRCKELLGENGWGGAWVDGVFSYHHFHSNAHEVLCVVSGSASIAFGGPEGETVEVEAGDVVVIPAGVGHCNKGSNGRF
;
A
#
# COMPACT_ATOMS: atom_id res chain seq x y z
N MET A 1 -12.35 0.07 23.54
CA MET A 1 -12.77 0.84 22.36
C MET A 1 -11.67 0.68 21.32
N SER A 2 -11.89 -0.20 20.34
CA SER A 2 -10.87 -0.51 19.33
C SER A 2 -10.82 0.62 18.30
N SER A 3 -9.74 1.38 18.29
CA SER A 3 -9.49 2.40 17.26
C SER A 3 -9.11 1.69 15.97
N HIS A 4 -9.93 1.83 14.96
CA HIS A 4 -9.73 1.29 13.64
C HIS A 4 -8.74 2.22 12.90
N GLN A 5 -7.62 1.68 12.44
CA GLN A 5 -6.55 2.48 11.85
C GLN A 5 -6.09 1.90 10.51
N ILE A 6 -5.92 2.76 9.51
CA ILE A 6 -5.12 2.43 8.33
C ILE A 6 -3.68 2.83 8.63
N LEU A 7 -2.75 1.93 8.35
CA LEU A 7 -1.34 2.19 8.47
C LEU A 7 -0.82 2.66 7.11
N THR A 8 -0.50 3.93 7.01
CA THR A 8 0.20 4.49 5.85
C THR A 8 1.70 4.44 6.10
N VAL A 9 2.43 3.82 5.20
CA VAL A 9 3.88 3.76 5.25
C VAL A 9 4.45 4.51 4.07
N LEU A 10 5.11 5.63 4.33
CA LEU A 10 5.90 6.33 3.32
C LEU A 10 7.30 5.74 3.29
N CYS A 11 7.67 5.08 2.21
CA CYS A 11 9.02 4.58 2.03
C CYS A 11 9.80 5.41 1.02
N ARG A 12 11.03 5.77 1.40
CA ARG A 12 12.04 6.25 0.46
C ARG A 12 12.90 5.06 0.03
N TYR A 13 12.65 4.55 -1.14
CA TYR A 13 13.54 3.58 -1.76
C TYR A 13 14.77 4.31 -2.30
N HIS A 14 15.93 4.09 -1.71
CA HIS A 14 17.22 4.48 -2.28
C HIS A 14 17.80 3.31 -3.07
N LYS A 15 18.06 3.52 -4.36
CA LYS A 15 18.59 2.53 -5.31
C LYS A 15 19.94 1.89 -4.92
N ALA A 16 20.56 2.35 -3.82
CA ALA A 16 21.85 1.86 -3.35
C ALA A 16 21.81 0.51 -2.62
N ASP A 17 20.64 0.04 -2.19
CA ASP A 17 20.52 -1.17 -1.35
C ASP A 17 20.15 -2.43 -2.13
N ALA A 18 19.99 -2.33 -3.46
CA ALA A 18 19.57 -3.46 -4.30
C ALA A 18 20.70 -4.48 -4.63
N GLU A 19 21.94 -4.20 -4.27
CA GLU A 19 23.09 -5.04 -4.66
C GLU A 19 23.42 -6.19 -3.71
N ASN A 20 22.69 -6.34 -2.58
CA ASN A 20 22.97 -7.35 -1.56
C ASN A 20 21.77 -8.25 -1.20
N LEU A 21 20.81 -8.45 -2.09
CA LEU A 21 19.77 -9.45 -1.87
C LEU A 21 20.28 -10.81 -2.32
N GLU A 22 20.68 -11.64 -1.36
CA GLU A 22 20.93 -13.07 -1.60
C GLU A 22 19.66 -13.71 -2.15
N PRO A 23 19.68 -14.32 -3.34
CA PRO A 23 18.55 -15.10 -3.83
C PRO A 23 18.49 -16.41 -3.03
N ASN A 24 17.29 -16.80 -2.56
CA ASN A 24 16.95 -18.14 -2.04
C ASN A 24 16.75 -18.30 -0.52
N ARG A 25 16.04 -17.39 0.16
CA ARG A 25 15.58 -17.71 1.53
C ARG A 25 14.06 -17.97 1.67
N TRP A 26 13.28 -17.79 0.63
CA TRP A 26 11.82 -17.92 0.68
C TRP A 26 11.25 -19.20 0.05
N GLU A 27 12.07 -19.98 -0.67
CA GLU A 27 11.62 -21.23 -1.30
C GLU A 27 11.39 -22.39 -0.32
N ASP A 28 11.97 -22.34 0.89
CA ASP A 28 11.89 -23.44 1.87
C ASP A 28 10.74 -23.32 2.90
N GLN A 29 9.87 -22.32 2.81
CA GLN A 29 8.75 -22.12 3.71
C GLN A 29 7.39 -22.07 3.02
N MET A 30 7.24 -22.74 1.90
CA MET A 30 5.94 -22.89 1.23
C MET A 30 5.13 -23.98 1.95
N ASP A 31 4.50 -23.60 3.05
CA ASP A 31 3.39 -24.35 3.66
C ASP A 31 2.11 -24.20 2.83
N GLU A 32 1.22 -25.19 2.92
CA GLU A 32 0.03 -25.47 2.08
C GLU A 32 -1.04 -24.35 1.93
N ARG A 33 -0.69 -23.07 2.08
CA ARG A 33 -1.57 -21.92 1.87
C ARG A 33 -1.40 -21.26 0.50
N THR A 34 -1.13 -22.02 -0.55
CA THR A 34 -0.90 -21.50 -1.90
C THR A 34 -2.19 -21.24 -2.67
N GLN A 35 -3.00 -20.30 -2.24
CA GLN A 35 -3.67 -19.46 -3.21
C GLN A 35 -2.74 -18.26 -3.45
N GLU A 36 -2.26 -18.11 -4.68
CA GLU A 36 -1.53 -16.91 -5.07
C GLU A 36 -2.36 -15.68 -4.69
N PRO A 37 -1.76 -14.66 -4.08
CA PRO A 37 -2.50 -13.49 -3.66
C PRO A 37 -3.20 -12.88 -4.87
N LYS A 38 -4.48 -12.53 -4.72
CA LYS A 38 -5.22 -11.83 -5.77
C LYS A 38 -4.67 -10.40 -5.87
N VAL A 39 -3.91 -10.15 -6.93
CA VAL A 39 -3.33 -8.84 -7.22
C VAL A 39 -4.14 -8.16 -8.32
N ARG A 40 -4.52 -6.89 -8.10
CA ARG A 40 -5.08 -6.00 -9.12
C ARG A 40 -4.05 -4.93 -9.43
N GLU A 41 -3.88 -4.64 -10.70
CA GLU A 41 -2.91 -3.67 -11.21
C GLU A 41 -3.63 -2.53 -11.91
N TYR A 42 -3.18 -1.29 -11.66
CA TYR A 42 -3.73 -0.09 -12.28
C TYR A 42 -2.57 0.80 -12.74
N LEU A 43 -2.57 1.14 -14.01
CA LEU A 43 -1.60 2.06 -14.60
C LEU A 43 -2.31 3.39 -14.89
N PHE A 44 -1.71 4.49 -14.44
CA PHE A 44 -2.28 5.83 -14.59
C PHE A 44 -1.32 6.73 -15.37
N GLU A 45 -1.87 7.46 -16.32
CA GLU A 45 -1.13 8.47 -17.08
C GLU A 45 -1.24 9.85 -16.41
N ASP A 46 -0.33 10.75 -16.77
CA ASP A 46 -0.36 12.15 -16.34
C ASP A 46 -1.65 12.83 -16.83
N ASP A 47 -2.43 13.40 -15.91
CA ASP A 47 -3.68 14.10 -16.22
C ASP A 47 -3.50 15.63 -16.36
N GLY A 48 -2.26 16.11 -16.34
CA GLY A 48 -1.90 17.53 -16.39
C GLY A 48 -1.93 18.24 -15.03
N ARG A 49 -2.31 17.55 -13.95
CA ARG A 49 -2.31 18.02 -12.55
C ARG A 49 -1.62 17.02 -11.62
N ILE A 50 -1.93 15.75 -11.81
CA ILE A 50 -1.33 14.63 -11.10
C ILE A 50 -0.41 13.92 -12.09
N PRO A 51 0.91 13.89 -11.86
CA PRO A 51 1.86 13.31 -12.82
C PRO A 51 1.69 11.80 -12.98
N ASN A 52 1.14 11.14 -11.98
CA ASN A 52 0.99 9.70 -11.91
C ASN A 52 2.31 8.94 -12.20
N ASN A 53 2.23 7.67 -12.56
CA ASN A 53 3.38 6.87 -12.96
C ASN A 53 3.02 6.00 -14.16
N PRO A 54 3.50 6.33 -15.38
CA PRO A 54 3.11 5.61 -16.59
C PRO A 54 3.85 4.29 -16.77
N THR A 55 4.81 3.95 -15.91
CA THR A 55 5.65 2.75 -16.04
C THR A 55 5.48 1.75 -14.91
N LEU A 56 5.18 2.21 -13.70
CA LEU A 56 4.98 1.37 -12.53
C LEU A 56 3.49 1.35 -12.16
N PRO A 57 2.83 0.18 -12.18
CA PRO A 57 1.44 0.08 -11.78
C PRO A 57 1.27 0.26 -10.27
N LEU A 58 0.14 0.82 -9.87
CA LEU A 58 -0.39 0.67 -8.52
C LEU A 58 -0.82 -0.78 -8.35
N LEU A 59 -0.44 -1.39 -7.22
CA LEU A 59 -0.76 -2.79 -6.92
C LEU A 59 -1.68 -2.86 -5.71
N VAL A 60 -2.76 -3.61 -5.84
CA VAL A 60 -3.69 -3.89 -4.74
C VAL A 60 -3.69 -5.39 -4.47
N TYR A 61 -3.11 -5.77 -3.34
CA TYR A 61 -3.07 -7.13 -2.82
C TYR A 61 -4.26 -7.33 -1.90
N SER A 62 -5.22 -8.15 -2.30
CA SER A 62 -6.43 -8.40 -1.50
C SER A 62 -6.22 -9.51 -0.50
N GLN A 63 -6.54 -9.24 0.77
CA GLN A 63 -6.55 -10.20 1.89
C GLN A 63 -5.23 -10.98 2.06
N VAL A 64 -4.10 -10.24 1.95
CA VAL A 64 -2.75 -10.82 2.10
C VAL A 64 -2.24 -10.77 3.54
N LEU A 65 -2.80 -9.90 4.39
CA LEU A 65 -2.49 -9.87 5.83
C LEU A 65 -3.47 -10.78 6.56
N ASP A 66 -2.98 -11.77 7.26
CA ASP A 66 -3.82 -12.58 8.13
C ASP A 66 -4.24 -11.80 9.40
N SER A 67 -5.15 -12.36 10.19
CA SER A 67 -5.70 -11.68 11.37
C SER A 67 -4.65 -11.33 12.42
N SER A 68 -3.51 -12.02 12.48
CA SER A 68 -2.40 -11.73 13.39
C SER A 68 -1.50 -10.61 12.87
N GLU A 69 -1.53 -10.36 11.55
CA GLU A 69 -0.78 -9.31 10.87
C GLU A 69 -1.57 -8.01 10.75
N GLN A 70 -2.90 -8.06 11.00
CA GLN A 70 -3.78 -6.89 11.03
C GLN A 70 -3.61 -6.08 12.33
N ASP A 71 -2.35 -5.84 12.70
CA ASP A 71 -1.90 -5.03 13.83
C ASP A 71 -0.81 -4.06 13.35
N SER A 72 -0.90 -2.82 13.81
CA SER A 72 -0.01 -1.77 13.32
C SER A 72 1.47 -2.02 13.63
N SER A 73 1.78 -2.66 14.76
CA SER A 73 3.17 -2.98 15.11
C SER A 73 3.70 -4.09 14.22
N ARG A 74 2.89 -5.13 14.01
CA ARG A 74 3.27 -6.24 13.15
C ARG A 74 3.43 -5.83 11.69
N CYS A 75 2.53 -4.97 11.18
CA CYS A 75 2.68 -4.38 9.84
C CYS A 75 3.97 -3.58 9.69
N LYS A 76 4.32 -2.77 10.71
CA LYS A 76 5.59 -2.01 10.68
C LYS A 76 6.81 -2.91 10.65
N GLU A 77 6.81 -4.00 11.42
CA GLU A 77 7.88 -5.00 11.39
C GLU A 77 8.00 -5.64 10.01
N LEU A 78 6.89 -6.16 9.46
CA LEU A 78 6.83 -6.78 8.15
C LEU A 78 7.34 -5.85 7.04
N LEU A 79 6.92 -4.60 7.07
CA LEU A 79 7.38 -3.60 6.12
C LEU A 79 8.87 -3.31 6.27
N GLY A 80 9.36 -3.18 7.51
CA GLY A 80 10.78 -2.99 7.80
C GLY A 80 11.66 -4.13 7.32
N GLU A 81 11.22 -5.39 7.51
CA GLU A 81 11.87 -6.60 7.01
C GLU A 81 11.98 -6.63 5.48
N ASN A 82 11.05 -5.95 4.79
CA ASN A 82 11.01 -5.81 3.34
C ASN A 82 11.62 -4.48 2.82
N GLY A 83 12.41 -3.79 3.65
CA GLY A 83 13.14 -2.59 3.24
C GLY A 83 12.30 -1.30 3.20
N TRP A 84 11.05 -1.35 3.69
CA TRP A 84 10.20 -0.17 3.79
C TRP A 84 10.47 0.58 5.10
N GLY A 85 10.69 1.90 5.02
CA GLY A 85 11.02 2.73 6.19
C GLY A 85 10.03 3.88 6.41
N GLY A 86 10.11 4.51 7.59
CA GLY A 86 9.30 5.69 7.89
C GLY A 86 7.83 5.39 8.18
N ALA A 87 7.53 4.18 8.69
CA ALA A 87 6.17 3.74 8.97
C ALA A 87 5.49 4.53 10.10
N TRP A 88 4.29 5.04 9.83
CA TRP A 88 3.42 5.62 10.86
C TRP A 88 1.98 5.16 10.68
N VAL A 89 1.13 5.44 11.66
CA VAL A 89 -0.30 5.09 11.62
C VAL A 89 -1.09 6.36 11.37
N ASP A 90 -1.80 6.39 10.25
CA ASP A 90 -2.66 7.50 9.87
C ASP A 90 -3.70 7.05 8.85
N GLY A 91 -4.63 7.91 8.46
CA GLY A 91 -5.55 7.73 7.35
C GLY A 91 -5.05 8.40 6.07
N VAL A 92 -5.63 7.99 4.94
CA VAL A 92 -5.41 8.68 3.66
C VAL A 92 -6.17 10.02 3.68
N PHE A 93 -5.52 11.09 3.24
CA PHE A 93 -6.14 12.43 3.18
C PHE A 93 -7.37 12.47 2.27
N SER A 94 -8.36 13.28 2.65
CA SER A 94 -9.60 13.49 1.90
C SER A 94 -9.47 14.42 0.69
N TYR A 95 -8.26 14.79 0.29
CA TYR A 95 -7.95 15.57 -0.90
C TYR A 95 -6.92 14.84 -1.75
N HIS A 96 -6.97 15.08 -3.07
CA HIS A 96 -5.99 14.50 -3.99
C HIS A 96 -4.58 15.01 -3.69
N HIS A 97 -3.67 14.10 -3.46
CA HIS A 97 -2.25 14.37 -3.26
C HIS A 97 -1.40 13.24 -3.84
N PHE A 98 -0.11 13.45 -3.98
CA PHE A 98 0.86 12.46 -4.43
C PHE A 98 2.23 12.72 -3.81
N HIS A 99 3.08 11.72 -3.80
CA HIS A 99 4.48 11.82 -3.38
C HIS A 99 5.38 11.75 -4.61
N SER A 100 6.11 12.83 -4.91
CA SER A 100 6.87 12.96 -6.17
C SER A 100 8.11 12.07 -6.25
N ASN A 101 8.67 11.67 -5.11
CA ASN A 101 9.95 10.97 -5.02
C ASN A 101 9.96 9.78 -4.05
N ALA A 102 8.81 9.34 -3.61
CA ALA A 102 8.67 8.21 -2.70
C ALA A 102 7.53 7.29 -3.15
N HIS A 103 7.76 5.99 -3.10
CA HIS A 103 6.69 5.01 -3.14
C HIS A 103 6.04 4.94 -1.76
N GLU A 104 4.77 4.61 -1.72
CA GLU A 104 4.00 4.45 -0.49
C GLU A 104 3.37 3.07 -0.42
N VAL A 105 3.27 2.50 0.78
CA VAL A 105 2.50 1.28 1.04
C VAL A 105 1.43 1.58 2.07
N LEU A 106 0.20 1.21 1.76
CA LEU A 106 -0.91 1.20 2.70
C LEU A 106 -1.17 -0.24 3.15
N CYS A 107 -1.03 -0.50 4.45
CA CYS A 107 -1.53 -1.74 5.06
C CYS A 107 -2.83 -1.42 5.78
N VAL A 108 -3.93 -1.99 5.34
CA VAL A 108 -5.22 -1.78 5.99
C VAL A 108 -5.35 -2.76 7.15
N VAL A 109 -5.16 -2.28 8.37
CA VAL A 109 -5.18 -3.11 9.58
C VAL A 109 -6.58 -3.23 10.18
N SER A 110 -7.50 -2.33 9.82
CA SER A 110 -8.90 -2.42 10.28
C SER A 110 -9.81 -1.49 9.48
N GLY A 111 -11.12 -1.80 9.44
CA GLY A 111 -12.11 -1.01 8.72
C GLY A 111 -12.03 -1.18 7.21
N SER A 112 -12.61 -0.23 6.49
CA SER A 112 -12.61 -0.17 5.02
C SER A 112 -12.67 1.27 4.53
N ALA A 113 -12.19 1.52 3.32
CA ALA A 113 -12.26 2.81 2.68
C ALA A 113 -12.43 2.71 1.17
N SER A 114 -13.07 3.74 0.60
CA SER A 114 -13.09 4.01 -0.84
C SER A 114 -11.98 5.00 -1.15
N ILE A 115 -10.94 4.59 -1.87
CA ILE A 115 -9.80 5.44 -2.20
C ILE A 115 -9.78 5.65 -3.71
N ALA A 116 -9.80 6.92 -4.14
CA ALA A 116 -9.56 7.29 -5.53
C ALA A 116 -8.06 7.36 -5.79
N PHE A 117 -7.60 6.63 -6.80
CA PHE A 117 -6.21 6.62 -7.28
C PHE A 117 -6.14 7.17 -8.69
N GLY A 118 -5.01 7.77 -9.05
CA GLY A 118 -4.78 8.30 -10.40
C GLY A 118 -5.31 9.72 -10.65
N GLY A 119 -5.80 10.39 -9.61
CA GLY A 119 -6.39 11.72 -9.74
C GLY A 119 -7.91 11.73 -9.87
N PRO A 120 -8.54 12.89 -10.19
CA PRO A 120 -10.00 13.02 -10.24
C PRO A 120 -10.69 12.12 -11.26
N GLU A 121 -10.02 11.80 -12.37
CA GLU A 121 -10.52 10.95 -13.46
C GLU A 121 -9.98 9.51 -13.36
N GLY A 122 -9.32 9.17 -12.25
CA GLY A 122 -8.76 7.84 -12.01
C GLY A 122 -9.78 6.83 -11.51
N GLU A 123 -9.29 5.79 -10.85
CA GLU A 123 -10.11 4.67 -10.38
C GLU A 123 -10.39 4.78 -8.88
N THR A 124 -11.62 4.50 -8.47
CA THR A 124 -11.97 4.35 -7.06
C THR A 124 -11.93 2.86 -6.67
N VAL A 125 -11.11 2.54 -5.69
CA VAL A 125 -10.87 1.18 -5.23
C VAL A 125 -11.34 1.06 -3.79
N GLU A 126 -12.17 0.04 -3.53
CA GLU A 126 -12.52 -0.36 -2.16
C GLU A 126 -11.38 -1.19 -1.58
N VAL A 127 -10.96 -0.81 -0.37
CA VAL A 127 -9.96 -1.52 0.42
C VAL A 127 -10.50 -1.81 1.81
N GLU A 128 -10.10 -2.94 2.38
CA GLU A 128 -10.55 -3.38 3.70
C GLU A 128 -9.42 -4.03 4.50
N ALA A 129 -9.66 -4.25 5.79
CA ALA A 129 -8.68 -4.89 6.66
C ALA A 129 -8.15 -6.20 6.05
N GLY A 130 -6.83 -6.33 5.99
CA GLY A 130 -6.14 -7.43 5.31
C GLY A 130 -5.57 -7.07 3.94
N ASP A 131 -6.00 -5.96 3.35
CA ASP A 131 -5.48 -5.50 2.05
C ASP A 131 -4.16 -4.72 2.21
N VAL A 132 -3.33 -4.81 1.17
CA VAL A 132 -2.11 -3.99 1.04
C VAL A 132 -2.11 -3.30 -0.32
N VAL A 133 -1.84 -2.00 -0.34
CA VAL A 133 -1.75 -1.21 -1.58
C VAL A 133 -0.35 -0.64 -1.72
N VAL A 134 0.29 -0.88 -2.86
CA VAL A 134 1.58 -0.28 -3.21
C VAL A 134 1.32 0.84 -4.22
N ILE A 135 1.67 2.06 -3.83
CA ILE A 135 1.42 3.28 -4.60
C ILE A 135 2.76 3.79 -5.13
N PRO A 136 3.00 3.73 -6.44
CA PRO A 136 4.21 4.29 -7.03
C PRO A 136 4.32 5.80 -6.83
N ALA A 137 5.55 6.30 -6.76
CA ALA A 137 5.81 7.74 -6.75
C ALA A 137 5.11 8.43 -7.92
N GLY A 138 4.47 9.55 -7.65
CA GLY A 138 3.68 10.31 -8.62
C GLY A 138 2.20 9.98 -8.63
N VAL A 139 1.79 8.77 -8.23
CA VAL A 139 0.38 8.34 -8.30
C VAL A 139 -0.46 9.11 -7.28
N GLY A 140 -1.47 9.82 -7.79
CA GLY A 140 -2.41 10.55 -6.95
C GLY A 140 -3.34 9.64 -6.17
N HIS A 141 -3.67 10.03 -4.93
CA HIS A 141 -4.63 9.31 -4.13
C HIS A 141 -5.42 10.24 -3.19
N CYS A 142 -6.66 9.81 -2.87
CA CYS A 142 -7.61 10.59 -2.09
C CYS A 142 -8.63 9.67 -1.44
N ASN A 143 -8.83 9.78 -0.14
CA ASN A 143 -9.91 9.09 0.55
C ASN A 143 -11.26 9.73 0.19
N LYS A 144 -12.18 8.94 -0.36
CA LYS A 144 -13.52 9.36 -0.76
C LYS A 144 -14.58 9.01 0.29
N GLY A 145 -14.23 8.21 1.25
CA GLY A 145 -15.09 7.78 2.35
C GLY A 145 -14.54 6.55 3.04
N SER A 146 -14.85 6.39 4.30
CA SER A 146 -14.38 5.29 5.11
C SER A 146 -15.42 4.83 6.11
N ASN A 147 -15.44 3.53 6.40
CA ASN A 147 -16.22 2.94 7.46
C ASN A 147 -15.29 2.63 8.64
N GLY A 148 -15.44 3.40 9.71
CA GLY A 148 -14.56 3.38 10.86
C GLY A 148 -13.92 4.74 11.10
N ARG A 149 -13.17 4.89 12.19
CA ARG A 149 -12.39 6.11 12.42
C ARG A 149 -11.12 6.06 11.58
N PHE A 150 -11.05 7.00 10.69
CA PHE A 150 -9.84 7.42 10.01
C PHE A 150 -9.31 8.67 10.67
#